data_66c9e73f3f8414b5d2a14bea6a2986b2
#
_entry.id   66c9e73f3f8414b5d2a14bea6a2986b2
#
_cell.length_a   1.000
_cell.length_b   1.000
_cell.length_c   1.000
_cell.angle_alpha   90.00
_cell.angle_beta   90.00
_cell.angle_gamma   90.00
#
_symmetry.space_group_name_H-M   'P 1'
#
loop_
_entity.id
_entity.type
_entity.pdbx_description
1 polymer ?
#
loop_
_entity_poly.entity_id
_entity_poly.type
_entity_poly.pdbx_seq_one_letter_code
_entity_poly.pdbx_strand_id
1 'polypeptide(L)'
;MIFVIDCHIPYLRGVLESQGHECRYLEPEEINASTVRHADCLMIRTRTRCNSTLLDNSAVRCIATATIGYDHIDVDYCHSNGISVISAPGCNATAVEQYVDAAIRTWLKKRHINKLPIVGIVGVGHVGTLVAKRWQDYGAQVLCCDPPRERAESLTDFKDIKQLAENCDVITLHTPLTHHCEHATYHIVSDEILDIFSGNNKLLINAARGGVLDEESAIRHTNIDYIIDCWEHEPDINKTMLQHCFIGTPHIAGYSAQGKANATTMIVRQINKLYNLGLENWAAPYQRSRTISDYDIMADDRALRDAPNDFEKLRSNYKFRE
;
A
#
# COMPACT_ATOMS: atom_id res chain seq x y z
N MET A 1 20.51 15.74 -18.27
CA MET A 1 19.13 15.26 -18.37
C MET A 1 18.19 16.26 -17.71
N ILE A 2 16.93 16.30 -18.16
CA ILE A 2 15.86 17.13 -17.61
C ILE A 2 14.91 16.21 -16.82
N PHE A 3 14.75 16.48 -15.52
CA PHE A 3 13.82 15.80 -14.65
C PHE A 3 12.64 16.69 -14.32
N VAL A 4 11.41 16.19 -14.49
CA VAL A 4 10.20 16.80 -13.96
C VAL A 4 9.78 16.02 -12.72
N ILE A 5 9.63 16.69 -11.59
CA ILE A 5 9.57 16.07 -10.27
C ILE A 5 8.37 16.62 -9.50
N ASP A 6 7.52 15.74 -8.98
CA ASP A 6 6.51 16.11 -7.96
C ASP A 6 7.23 16.71 -6.75
N CYS A 7 6.95 17.97 -6.43
CA CYS A 7 7.66 18.75 -5.41
C CYS A 7 7.53 18.16 -3.99
N HIS A 8 6.59 17.26 -3.79
CA HIS A 8 6.36 16.58 -2.51
C HIS A 8 7.12 15.24 -2.35
N ILE A 9 7.98 14.85 -3.30
CA ILE A 9 8.90 13.72 -3.07
C ILE A 9 9.98 14.19 -2.08
N PRO A 10 10.04 13.64 -0.86
CA PRO A 10 10.95 14.14 0.16
C PRO A 10 12.41 13.77 -0.15
N TYR A 11 13.34 14.52 0.42
CA TYR A 11 14.80 14.29 0.36
C TYR A 11 15.45 14.36 -1.03
N LEU A 12 14.72 14.75 -2.09
CA LEU A 12 15.21 14.68 -3.47
C LEU A 12 15.89 15.98 -3.94
N ARG A 13 15.51 17.14 -3.38
CA ARG A 13 16.08 18.44 -3.78
C ARG A 13 17.60 18.49 -3.57
N GLY A 14 18.31 18.92 -4.61
CA GLY A 14 19.78 19.02 -4.62
C GLY A 14 20.50 17.71 -4.96
N VAL A 15 19.81 16.56 -5.01
CA VAL A 15 20.43 15.26 -5.25
C VAL A 15 20.85 15.10 -6.71
N LEU A 16 19.92 15.27 -7.64
CA LEU A 16 20.17 15.14 -9.08
C LEU A 16 20.89 16.38 -9.62
N GLU A 17 20.60 17.55 -9.07
CA GLU A 17 21.28 18.81 -9.42
C GLU A 17 22.78 18.75 -9.08
N SER A 18 23.17 18.09 -7.99
CA SER A 18 24.58 17.90 -7.64
C SER A 18 25.37 17.06 -8.66
N GLN A 19 24.65 16.31 -9.47
CA GLN A 19 25.19 15.53 -10.60
C GLN A 19 25.10 16.28 -11.95
N GLY A 20 24.76 17.58 -11.94
CA GLY A 20 24.70 18.42 -13.13
C GLY A 20 23.41 18.28 -13.94
N HIS A 21 22.33 17.79 -13.36
CA HIS A 21 21.04 17.62 -14.05
C HIS A 21 20.10 18.81 -13.80
N GLU A 22 19.25 19.11 -14.78
CA GLU A 22 18.18 20.09 -14.65
C GLU A 22 16.98 19.44 -13.96
N CYS A 23 16.49 20.02 -12.85
CA CYS A 23 15.35 19.53 -12.09
C CYS A 23 14.27 20.60 -11.99
N ARG A 24 13.06 20.25 -12.42
CA ARG A 24 11.86 21.10 -12.37
C ARG A 24 10.89 20.50 -11.36
N TYR A 25 10.77 21.13 -10.20
CA TYR A 25 9.86 20.71 -9.14
C TYR A 25 8.51 21.40 -9.33
N LEU A 26 7.47 20.62 -9.55
CA LEU A 26 6.11 21.07 -9.84
C LEU A 26 5.11 20.48 -8.85
N GLU A 27 4.01 21.22 -8.60
CA GLU A 27 2.84 20.63 -7.96
C GLU A 27 2.23 19.58 -8.90
N PRO A 28 1.60 18.51 -8.37
CA PRO A 28 1.02 17.46 -9.21
C PRO A 28 0.07 17.96 -10.29
N GLU A 29 -0.68 19.03 -10.01
CA GLU A 29 -1.63 19.68 -10.92
C GLU A 29 -0.96 20.46 -12.04
N GLU A 30 0.30 20.84 -11.85
CA GLU A 30 1.12 21.54 -12.85
C GLU A 30 1.85 20.57 -13.79
N ILE A 31 1.88 19.28 -13.46
CA ILE A 31 2.48 18.24 -14.30
C ILE A 31 1.49 17.89 -15.42
N ASN A 32 1.72 18.43 -16.59
CA ASN A 32 0.87 18.30 -17.77
C ASN A 32 1.70 18.12 -19.05
N ALA A 33 1.06 17.86 -20.20
CA ALA A 33 1.73 17.57 -21.46
C ALA A 33 2.75 18.64 -21.90
N SER A 34 2.51 19.92 -21.58
CA SER A 34 3.45 20.99 -21.94
C SER A 34 4.70 20.98 -21.06
N THR A 35 4.54 20.71 -19.76
CA THR A 35 5.66 20.71 -18.79
C THR A 35 6.55 19.49 -18.92
N VAL A 36 6.00 18.32 -19.36
CA VAL A 36 6.77 17.08 -19.55
C VAL A 36 7.37 16.93 -20.94
N ARG A 37 7.02 17.81 -21.90
CA ARG A 37 7.37 17.68 -23.32
C ARG A 37 8.85 17.42 -23.60
N HIS A 38 9.73 18.07 -22.85
CA HIS A 38 11.20 17.97 -23.02
C HIS A 38 11.88 17.27 -21.86
N ALA A 39 11.13 16.65 -20.95
CA ALA A 39 11.68 15.90 -19.84
C ALA A 39 12.22 14.54 -20.29
N ASP A 40 13.38 14.15 -19.81
CA ASP A 40 13.93 12.80 -20.00
C ASP A 40 13.32 11.80 -19.00
N CYS A 41 13.07 12.26 -17.77
CA CYS A 41 12.54 11.44 -16.70
C CYS A 41 11.46 12.20 -15.90
N LEU A 42 10.38 11.50 -15.58
CA LEU A 42 9.28 11.99 -14.76
C LEU A 42 9.32 11.27 -13.42
N MET A 43 9.44 12.02 -12.32
CA MET A 43 9.42 11.48 -10.96
C MET A 43 8.15 11.93 -10.24
N ILE A 44 7.30 10.99 -9.88
CA ILE A 44 5.92 11.28 -9.45
C ILE A 44 5.54 10.52 -8.17
N ARG A 45 4.33 10.83 -7.71
CA ARG A 45 3.55 10.07 -6.73
C ARG A 45 2.17 9.77 -7.33
N THR A 46 1.24 9.27 -6.52
CA THR A 46 -0.07 8.75 -6.95
C THR A 46 -1.01 9.78 -7.61
N ARG A 47 -0.78 11.09 -7.46
CA ARG A 47 -1.69 12.13 -7.98
C ARG A 47 -1.54 12.43 -9.46
N THR A 48 -0.39 12.14 -10.05
CA THR A 48 -0.13 12.36 -11.48
C THR A 48 -0.52 11.12 -12.26
N ARG A 49 -1.54 11.21 -13.09
CA ARG A 49 -1.95 10.12 -13.97
C ARG A 49 -1.09 10.12 -15.24
N CYS A 50 -0.37 9.03 -15.47
CA CYS A 50 0.51 8.85 -16.64
C CYS A 50 -0.17 7.95 -17.68
N ASN A 51 -0.63 8.54 -18.75
CA ASN A 51 -1.27 7.88 -19.89
C ASN A 51 -0.90 8.62 -21.21
N SER A 52 -1.47 8.22 -22.32
CA SER A 52 -1.27 8.88 -23.62
C SER A 52 -1.52 10.40 -23.57
N THR A 53 -2.54 10.87 -22.86
CA THR A 53 -2.84 12.30 -22.76
C THR A 53 -1.69 13.12 -22.19
N LEU A 54 -0.96 12.58 -21.20
CA LEU A 54 0.21 13.23 -20.61
C LEU A 54 1.47 13.04 -21.45
N LEU A 55 1.65 11.85 -22.01
CA LEU A 55 2.95 11.37 -22.50
C LEU A 55 3.12 11.47 -24.02
N ASP A 56 2.03 11.62 -24.81
CA ASP A 56 2.11 11.77 -26.26
C ASP A 56 2.98 12.96 -26.64
N ASN A 57 3.86 12.74 -27.61
CA ASN A 57 4.83 13.74 -28.09
C ASN A 57 5.79 14.28 -27.01
N SER A 58 5.97 13.60 -25.90
CA SER A 58 7.00 13.92 -24.91
C SER A 58 8.33 13.21 -25.20
N ALA A 59 9.41 13.73 -24.60
CA ALA A 59 10.72 13.09 -24.62
C ALA A 59 10.94 12.11 -23.48
N VAL A 60 9.92 11.85 -22.65
CA VAL A 60 9.99 11.01 -21.46
C VAL A 60 10.35 9.57 -21.83
N ARG A 61 11.41 9.05 -21.19
CA ARG A 61 11.89 7.66 -21.37
C ARG A 61 11.84 6.85 -20.08
N CYS A 62 11.57 7.52 -18.95
CA CYS A 62 11.46 6.87 -17.66
C CYS A 62 10.43 7.58 -16.80
N ILE A 63 9.58 6.80 -16.15
CA ILE A 63 8.69 7.26 -15.09
C ILE A 63 9.08 6.53 -13.81
N ALA A 64 9.41 7.29 -12.75
CA ALA A 64 9.73 6.74 -11.45
C ALA A 64 8.70 7.24 -10.41
N THR A 65 7.90 6.32 -9.89
CA THR A 65 6.94 6.65 -8.85
C THR A 65 7.49 6.31 -7.47
N ALA A 66 7.53 7.33 -6.57
CA ALA A 66 7.94 7.17 -5.16
C ALA A 66 6.83 6.50 -4.34
N THR A 67 6.20 5.46 -4.90
CA THR A 67 5.10 4.69 -4.33
C THR A 67 5.26 3.21 -4.65
N ILE A 68 4.52 2.35 -3.96
CA ILE A 68 4.52 0.91 -4.25
C ILE A 68 3.64 0.64 -5.47
N GLY A 69 2.35 1.04 -5.38
CA GLY A 69 1.40 0.87 -6.45
C GLY A 69 1.63 1.88 -7.58
N TYR A 70 1.33 1.45 -8.79
CA TYR A 70 1.44 2.25 -10.00
C TYR A 70 0.12 2.24 -10.80
N ASP A 71 -1.00 2.08 -10.13
CA ASP A 71 -2.36 2.05 -10.71
C ASP A 71 -2.71 3.36 -11.48
N HIS A 72 -1.96 4.45 -11.19
CA HIS A 72 -2.05 5.74 -11.87
C HIS A 72 -1.20 5.82 -13.15
N ILE A 73 -0.46 4.76 -13.52
CA ILE A 73 0.40 4.69 -14.69
C ILE A 73 -0.15 3.64 -15.65
N ASP A 74 -0.38 4.04 -16.89
CA ASP A 74 -0.71 3.12 -17.99
C ASP A 74 0.56 2.40 -18.43
N VAL A 75 0.81 1.24 -17.80
CA VAL A 75 2.04 0.46 -18.02
C VAL A 75 2.10 -0.10 -19.43
N ASP A 76 0.98 -0.52 -20.00
CA ASP A 76 0.91 -1.09 -21.35
C ASP A 76 1.26 -0.01 -22.39
N TYR A 77 0.70 1.20 -22.22
CA TYR A 77 1.09 2.35 -23.02
C TYR A 77 2.60 2.66 -22.89
N CYS A 78 3.11 2.72 -21.66
CA CYS A 78 4.52 3.00 -21.39
C CYS A 78 5.42 1.96 -22.08
N HIS A 79 5.13 0.69 -21.88
CA HIS A 79 5.90 -0.42 -22.50
C HIS A 79 5.89 -0.34 -24.04
N SER A 80 4.71 -0.08 -24.62
CA SER A 80 4.57 0.03 -26.10
C SER A 80 5.32 1.23 -26.69
N ASN A 81 5.62 2.25 -25.87
CA ASN A 81 6.35 3.45 -26.28
C ASN A 81 7.81 3.48 -25.77
N GLY A 82 8.33 2.37 -25.26
CA GLY A 82 9.71 2.27 -24.76
C GLY A 82 10.00 3.11 -23.52
N ILE A 83 8.98 3.43 -22.71
CA ILE A 83 9.11 4.17 -21.46
C ILE A 83 9.27 3.18 -20.31
N SER A 84 10.38 3.28 -19.59
CA SER A 84 10.64 2.45 -18.41
C SER A 84 9.79 2.94 -17.23
N VAL A 85 9.13 2.01 -16.52
CA VAL A 85 8.38 2.32 -15.30
C VAL A 85 9.12 1.76 -14.09
N ILE A 86 9.41 2.63 -13.13
CA ILE A 86 10.08 2.32 -11.86
C ILE A 86 9.12 2.62 -10.73
N SER A 87 9.00 1.69 -9.78
CA SER A 87 8.27 1.88 -8.51
C SER A 87 9.16 1.53 -7.32
N ALA A 88 8.64 1.71 -6.10
CA ALA A 88 9.36 1.43 -4.87
C ALA A 88 8.71 0.26 -4.08
N PRO A 89 8.73 -0.98 -4.59
CA PRO A 89 8.04 -2.11 -3.97
C PRO A 89 8.61 -2.39 -2.57
N GLY A 90 7.73 -2.53 -1.58
CA GLY A 90 8.12 -2.82 -0.20
C GLY A 90 8.66 -1.63 0.61
N CYS A 91 8.75 -0.42 0.06
CA CYS A 91 9.31 0.74 0.75
C CYS A 91 8.62 1.05 2.09
N ASN A 92 7.33 0.79 2.21
CA ASN A 92 6.52 1.04 3.40
C ASN A 92 6.06 -0.24 4.12
N ALA A 93 6.60 -1.41 3.77
CA ALA A 93 6.12 -2.69 4.29
C ALA A 93 6.15 -2.76 5.82
N THR A 94 7.18 -2.20 6.45
CA THR A 94 7.28 -2.09 7.92
C THR A 94 6.16 -1.24 8.52
N ALA A 95 5.75 -0.15 7.86
CA ALA A 95 4.66 0.69 8.34
C ALA A 95 3.31 -0.04 8.29
N VAL A 96 3.04 -0.80 7.22
CA VAL A 96 1.82 -1.62 7.12
C VAL A 96 1.84 -2.74 8.15
N GLU A 97 2.99 -3.39 8.36
CA GLU A 97 3.15 -4.41 9.40
C GLU A 97 2.83 -3.84 10.79
N GLN A 98 3.36 -2.65 11.14
CA GLN A 98 3.06 -1.97 12.41
C GLN A 98 1.56 -1.62 12.54
N TYR A 99 0.92 -1.19 11.43
CA TYR A 99 -0.51 -0.92 11.41
C TYR A 99 -1.31 -2.18 11.70
N VAL A 100 -1.02 -3.29 11.03
CA VAL A 100 -1.72 -4.57 11.22
C VAL A 100 -1.50 -5.11 12.63
N ASP A 101 -0.29 -5.01 13.17
CA ASP A 101 0.01 -5.39 14.55
C ASP A 101 -0.82 -4.59 15.55
N ALA A 102 -0.85 -3.25 15.41
CA ALA A 102 -1.66 -2.37 16.24
C ALA A 102 -3.15 -2.66 16.11
N ALA A 103 -3.63 -2.95 14.90
CA ALA A 103 -5.02 -3.30 14.61
C ALA A 103 -5.46 -4.56 15.35
N ILE A 104 -4.71 -5.65 15.19
CA ILE A 104 -5.03 -6.93 15.85
C ILE A 104 -4.95 -6.79 17.37
N ARG A 105 -3.89 -6.18 17.91
CA ARG A 105 -3.75 -5.97 19.36
C ARG A 105 -4.85 -5.12 19.95
N THR A 106 -5.28 -4.07 19.24
CA THR A 106 -6.41 -3.22 19.65
C THR A 106 -7.71 -4.01 19.67
N TRP A 107 -7.95 -4.82 18.65
CA TRP A 107 -9.13 -5.68 18.57
C TRP A 107 -9.15 -6.71 19.72
N LEU A 108 -8.06 -7.44 19.93
CA LEU A 108 -7.94 -8.40 21.05
C LEU A 108 -8.26 -7.76 22.39
N LYS A 109 -7.68 -6.57 22.65
CA LYS A 109 -7.92 -5.80 23.88
C LYS A 109 -9.38 -5.38 24.03
N LYS A 110 -9.99 -4.84 22.97
CA LYS A 110 -11.37 -4.35 22.98
C LYS A 110 -12.41 -5.47 23.08
N ARG A 111 -12.11 -6.64 22.51
CA ARG A 111 -12.95 -7.86 22.60
C ARG A 111 -12.65 -8.70 23.81
N HIS A 112 -11.71 -8.30 24.68
CA HIS A 112 -11.28 -9.04 25.89
C HIS A 112 -10.82 -10.47 25.57
N ILE A 113 -10.14 -10.66 24.42
CA ILE A 113 -9.61 -11.95 23.99
C ILE A 113 -8.20 -12.12 24.56
N ASN A 114 -8.02 -13.11 25.45
CA ASN A 114 -6.76 -13.34 26.15
C ASN A 114 -5.88 -14.44 25.51
N LYS A 115 -6.37 -15.12 24.48
CA LYS A 115 -5.60 -16.12 23.71
C LYS A 115 -4.99 -15.50 22.46
N LEU A 116 -3.85 -16.03 22.02
CA LEU A 116 -3.31 -15.70 20.71
C LEU A 116 -4.24 -16.21 19.60
N PRO A 117 -4.54 -15.40 18.57
CA PRO A 117 -5.35 -15.83 17.46
C PRO A 117 -4.58 -16.71 16.49
N ILE A 118 -5.28 -17.52 15.71
CA ILE A 118 -4.73 -18.11 14.48
C ILE A 118 -4.84 -17.03 13.39
N VAL A 119 -3.70 -16.64 12.81
CA VAL A 119 -3.63 -15.54 11.85
C VAL A 119 -3.45 -16.06 10.43
N GLY A 120 -4.40 -15.74 9.55
CA GLY A 120 -4.37 -16.02 8.11
C GLY A 120 -3.80 -14.83 7.34
N ILE A 121 -2.81 -15.06 6.49
CA ILE A 121 -2.18 -14.06 5.64
C ILE A 121 -2.53 -14.35 4.18
N VAL A 122 -3.25 -13.44 3.54
CA VAL A 122 -3.56 -13.53 2.10
C VAL A 122 -2.65 -12.57 1.33
N GLY A 123 -1.74 -13.13 0.52
CA GLY A 123 -0.64 -12.40 -0.11
C GLY A 123 0.61 -12.33 0.78
N VAL A 124 1.64 -13.11 0.46
CA VAL A 124 2.87 -13.25 1.27
C VAL A 124 4.05 -12.58 0.56
N GLY A 125 3.83 -11.34 0.08
CA GLY A 125 4.86 -10.46 -0.46
C GLY A 125 5.65 -9.76 0.65
N HIS A 126 6.14 -8.53 0.37
CA HIS A 126 6.92 -7.74 1.33
C HIS A 126 6.20 -7.51 2.66
N VAL A 127 4.92 -7.17 2.63
CA VAL A 127 4.12 -6.91 3.84
C VAL A 127 3.75 -8.21 4.53
N GLY A 128 3.10 -9.13 3.81
CA GLY A 128 2.60 -10.37 4.40
C GLY A 128 3.70 -11.19 5.07
N THR A 129 4.91 -11.21 4.51
CA THR A 129 6.08 -11.86 5.14
C THR A 129 6.44 -11.23 6.49
N LEU A 130 6.41 -9.90 6.61
CA LEU A 130 6.70 -9.21 7.88
C LEU A 130 5.61 -9.44 8.91
N VAL A 131 4.34 -9.40 8.50
CA VAL A 131 3.20 -9.68 9.39
C VAL A 131 3.23 -11.13 9.88
N ALA A 132 3.46 -12.08 8.97
CA ALA A 132 3.60 -13.49 9.33
C ALA A 132 4.71 -13.70 10.37
N LYS A 133 5.90 -13.15 10.09
CA LYS A 133 7.04 -13.24 11.02
C LYS A 133 6.71 -12.61 12.38
N ARG A 134 6.10 -11.43 12.44
CA ARG A 134 5.74 -10.75 13.69
C ARG A 134 4.85 -11.62 14.57
N TRP A 135 3.79 -12.19 13.99
CA TRP A 135 2.85 -13.00 14.75
C TRP A 135 3.39 -14.37 15.13
N GLN A 136 4.27 -14.96 14.29
CA GLN A 136 5.05 -16.15 14.67
C GLN A 136 6.01 -15.86 15.84
N ASP A 137 6.68 -14.70 15.83
CA ASP A 137 7.58 -14.28 16.92
C ASP A 137 6.81 -14.08 18.26
N TYR A 138 5.50 -13.75 18.21
CA TYR A 138 4.61 -13.74 19.40
C TYR A 138 4.14 -15.15 19.83
N GLY A 139 4.42 -16.18 19.04
CA GLY A 139 3.99 -17.56 19.30
C GLY A 139 2.60 -17.89 18.76
N ALA A 140 2.02 -17.06 17.89
CA ALA A 140 0.76 -17.36 17.22
C ALA A 140 0.96 -18.39 16.10
N GLN A 141 -0.06 -19.21 15.85
CA GLN A 141 -0.13 -20.00 14.63
C GLN A 141 -0.45 -19.07 13.46
N VAL A 142 0.34 -19.20 12.38
CA VAL A 142 0.15 -18.39 11.15
C VAL A 142 -0.05 -19.34 9.97
N LEU A 143 -1.10 -19.10 9.21
CA LEU A 143 -1.40 -19.79 7.95
C LEU A 143 -1.27 -18.79 6.80
N CYS A 144 -0.66 -19.20 5.69
CA CYS A 144 -0.36 -18.34 4.54
C CYS A 144 -1.08 -18.82 3.29
N CYS A 145 -1.59 -17.86 2.49
CA CYS A 145 -2.20 -18.09 1.18
C CYS A 145 -1.54 -17.15 0.15
N ASP A 146 -0.83 -17.71 -0.81
CA ASP A 146 -0.25 -16.97 -1.95
C ASP A 146 -0.03 -17.94 -3.12
N PRO A 147 -1.07 -18.28 -3.89
CA PRO A 147 -0.97 -19.29 -4.97
C PRO A 147 0.08 -18.95 -6.03
N PRO A 148 0.27 -17.68 -6.47
CA PRO A 148 1.35 -17.35 -7.40
C PRO A 148 2.74 -17.67 -6.86
N ARG A 149 2.99 -17.34 -5.58
CA ARG A 149 4.27 -17.58 -4.92
C ARG A 149 4.48 -19.07 -4.64
N GLU A 150 3.44 -19.76 -4.17
CA GLU A 150 3.46 -21.22 -3.95
C GLU A 150 3.95 -21.95 -5.19
N ARG A 151 3.39 -21.61 -6.35
CA ARG A 151 3.78 -22.20 -7.63
C ARG A 151 5.20 -21.81 -8.05
N ALA A 152 5.56 -20.53 -7.96
CA ALA A 152 6.86 -20.03 -8.42
C ALA A 152 8.03 -20.58 -7.59
N GLU A 153 7.82 -20.78 -6.28
CA GLU A 153 8.85 -21.22 -5.34
C GLU A 153 8.72 -22.73 -5.00
N SER A 154 7.74 -23.44 -5.59
CA SER A 154 7.42 -24.86 -5.31
C SER A 154 7.24 -25.15 -3.81
N LEU A 155 6.56 -24.24 -3.11
CA LEU A 155 6.28 -24.35 -1.68
C LEU A 155 5.07 -25.25 -1.43
N THR A 156 5.05 -25.95 -0.29
CA THR A 156 3.99 -26.92 0.06
C THR A 156 3.19 -26.52 1.30
N ASP A 157 3.61 -25.48 1.99
CA ASP A 157 3.02 -25.10 3.30
C ASP A 157 1.92 -24.06 3.18
N PHE A 158 1.66 -23.51 1.97
CA PHE A 158 0.57 -22.59 1.73
C PHE A 158 -0.80 -23.30 1.77
N LYS A 159 -1.82 -22.53 2.11
CA LYS A 159 -3.21 -22.95 2.18
C LYS A 159 -4.02 -22.16 1.15
N ASP A 160 -5.14 -22.71 0.71
CA ASP A 160 -6.08 -21.90 -0.04
C ASP A 160 -6.88 -20.95 0.87
N ILE A 161 -7.58 -19.98 0.29
CA ILE A 161 -8.30 -18.97 1.07
C ILE A 161 -9.47 -19.54 1.87
N LYS A 162 -10.10 -20.63 1.41
CA LYS A 162 -11.19 -21.32 2.12
C LYS A 162 -10.66 -22.00 3.38
N GLN A 163 -9.48 -22.64 3.27
CA GLN A 163 -8.79 -23.24 4.43
C GLN A 163 -8.41 -22.16 5.45
N LEU A 164 -8.04 -20.95 5.01
CA LEU A 164 -7.82 -19.85 5.95
C LEU A 164 -9.15 -19.44 6.61
N ALA A 165 -10.22 -19.31 5.85
CA ALA A 165 -11.54 -18.94 6.37
C ALA A 165 -12.06 -19.96 7.42
N GLU A 166 -11.85 -21.24 7.20
CA GLU A 166 -12.24 -22.30 8.13
C GLU A 166 -11.44 -22.29 9.45
N ASN A 167 -10.13 -22.00 9.38
CA ASN A 167 -9.22 -22.26 10.48
C ASN A 167 -8.72 -21.02 11.23
N CYS A 168 -8.81 -19.82 10.65
CA CYS A 168 -8.24 -18.62 11.26
C CYS A 168 -9.25 -17.85 12.11
N ASP A 169 -8.76 -17.16 13.14
CA ASP A 169 -9.50 -16.17 13.92
C ASP A 169 -9.38 -14.78 13.29
N VAL A 170 -8.23 -14.50 12.65
CA VAL A 170 -7.92 -13.25 11.96
C VAL A 170 -7.50 -13.56 10.54
N ILE A 171 -8.02 -12.83 9.55
CA ILE A 171 -7.51 -12.84 8.18
C ILE A 171 -7.07 -11.42 7.83
N THR A 172 -5.87 -11.27 7.26
CA THR A 172 -5.35 -9.97 6.79
C THR A 172 -4.89 -10.06 5.34
N LEU A 173 -5.30 -9.04 4.55
CA LEU A 173 -5.14 -9.02 3.10
C LEU A 173 -3.95 -8.14 2.71
N HIS A 174 -3.04 -8.68 1.87
CA HIS A 174 -1.82 -8.02 1.41
C HIS A 174 -1.53 -8.26 -0.07
N THR A 175 -2.57 -8.51 -0.86
CA THR A 175 -2.47 -8.75 -2.30
C THR A 175 -2.53 -7.45 -3.11
N PRO A 176 -1.95 -7.38 -4.32
CA PRO A 176 -2.33 -6.37 -5.30
C PRO A 176 -3.79 -6.56 -5.72
N LEU A 177 -4.39 -5.55 -6.34
CA LEU A 177 -5.70 -5.69 -6.98
C LEU A 177 -5.50 -6.11 -8.44
N THR A 178 -6.07 -7.25 -8.83
CA THR A 178 -6.01 -7.78 -10.19
C THR A 178 -7.38 -8.29 -10.63
N HIS A 179 -7.76 -8.07 -11.91
CA HIS A 179 -9.09 -8.41 -12.43
C HIS A 179 -9.09 -9.59 -13.41
N HIS A 180 -8.06 -9.71 -14.24
CA HIS A 180 -8.08 -10.61 -15.40
C HIS A 180 -6.84 -11.49 -15.45
N CYS A 181 -6.62 -12.27 -14.39
CA CYS A 181 -5.54 -13.25 -14.34
C CYS A 181 -6.02 -14.54 -13.64
N GLU A 182 -5.24 -15.61 -13.73
CA GLU A 182 -5.57 -16.91 -13.13
C GLU A 182 -5.87 -16.81 -11.62
N HIS A 183 -5.18 -15.91 -10.92
CA HIS A 183 -5.34 -15.64 -9.49
C HIS A 183 -5.83 -14.20 -9.29
N ALA A 184 -6.97 -13.85 -9.94
CA ALA A 184 -7.59 -12.54 -9.76
C ALA A 184 -7.93 -12.30 -8.28
N THR A 185 -7.67 -11.09 -7.81
CA THR A 185 -7.88 -10.71 -6.41
C THR A 185 -9.04 -9.76 -6.21
N TYR A 186 -9.66 -9.27 -7.30
CA TYR A 186 -10.89 -8.47 -7.22
C TYR A 186 -11.99 -9.31 -6.59
N HIS A 187 -12.53 -8.83 -5.46
CA HIS A 187 -13.56 -9.50 -4.66
C HIS A 187 -13.21 -10.96 -4.29
N ILE A 188 -11.90 -11.23 -4.09
CA ILE A 188 -11.46 -12.57 -3.64
C ILE A 188 -12.07 -12.93 -2.27
N VAL A 189 -12.39 -11.91 -1.45
CA VAL A 189 -13.18 -12.05 -0.23
C VAL A 189 -14.58 -11.54 -0.51
N SER A 190 -15.46 -12.45 -0.89
CA SER A 190 -16.89 -12.25 -1.21
C SER A 190 -17.76 -13.04 -0.23
N ASP A 191 -19.09 -13.07 -0.46
CA ASP A 191 -20.04 -13.83 0.36
C ASP A 191 -19.57 -15.27 0.61
N GLU A 192 -19.07 -15.97 -0.42
CA GLU A 192 -18.61 -17.35 -0.29
C GLU A 192 -17.55 -17.54 0.81
N ILE A 193 -16.58 -16.64 0.85
CA ILE A 193 -15.49 -16.71 1.85
C ILE A 193 -15.98 -16.20 3.21
N LEU A 194 -16.81 -15.17 3.23
CA LEU A 194 -17.35 -14.60 4.46
C LEU A 194 -18.32 -15.54 5.15
N ASP A 195 -19.13 -16.31 4.40
CA ASP A 195 -19.98 -17.37 4.95
C ASP A 195 -19.17 -18.42 5.72
N ILE A 196 -18.04 -18.85 5.15
CA ILE A 196 -17.12 -19.80 5.80
C ILE A 196 -16.43 -19.17 7.01
N PHE A 197 -15.96 -17.92 6.86
CA PHE A 197 -15.21 -17.19 7.91
C PHE A 197 -16.11 -16.72 9.06
N SER A 198 -17.42 -16.77 8.88
CA SER A 198 -18.41 -16.33 9.87
C SER A 198 -18.25 -17.03 11.23
N GLY A 199 -18.46 -16.27 12.31
CA GLY A 199 -18.43 -16.81 13.66
C GLY A 199 -18.11 -15.78 14.74
N ASN A 200 -17.99 -16.25 15.98
CA ASN A 200 -17.65 -15.39 17.09
C ASN A 200 -16.14 -15.06 17.08
N ASN A 201 -15.81 -13.81 17.37
CA ASN A 201 -14.42 -13.34 17.45
C ASN A 201 -13.65 -13.57 16.14
N LYS A 202 -14.23 -13.18 15.02
CA LYS A 202 -13.58 -13.18 13.71
C LYS A 202 -13.23 -11.74 13.32
N LEU A 203 -12.01 -11.55 12.81
CA LEU A 203 -11.50 -10.26 12.35
C LEU A 203 -10.97 -10.37 10.93
N LEU A 204 -11.43 -9.50 10.04
CA LEU A 204 -10.88 -9.33 8.71
C LEU A 204 -10.26 -7.94 8.56
N ILE A 205 -9.02 -7.88 8.05
CA ILE A 205 -8.28 -6.62 7.86
C ILE A 205 -7.98 -6.42 6.38
N ASN A 206 -8.42 -5.29 5.83
CA ASN A 206 -8.02 -4.86 4.50
C ASN A 206 -7.12 -3.62 4.55
N ALA A 207 -5.81 -3.85 4.47
CA ALA A 207 -4.78 -2.83 4.30
C ALA A 207 -4.00 -3.02 2.98
N ALA A 208 -4.66 -3.60 1.97
CA ALA A 208 -4.10 -3.93 0.66
C ALA A 208 -4.61 -2.98 -0.43
N ARG A 209 -5.79 -3.27 -0.96
CA ARG A 209 -6.52 -2.46 -1.96
C ARG A 209 -8.03 -2.61 -1.71
N GLY A 210 -8.80 -1.57 -2.01
CA GLY A 210 -10.24 -1.52 -1.76
C GLY A 210 -10.99 -2.70 -2.34
N GLY A 211 -10.97 -2.92 -3.62
CA GLY A 211 -11.72 -3.99 -4.29
C GLY A 211 -11.22 -5.42 -4.05
N VAL A 212 -10.30 -5.68 -3.10
CA VAL A 212 -9.94 -7.04 -2.68
C VAL A 212 -11.02 -7.65 -1.78
N LEU A 213 -11.64 -6.84 -0.93
CA LEU A 213 -12.83 -7.17 -0.16
C LEU A 213 -14.06 -6.64 -0.90
N ASP A 214 -15.08 -7.47 -1.09
CA ASP A 214 -16.42 -7.02 -1.50
C ASP A 214 -17.11 -6.35 -0.29
N GLU A 215 -17.15 -5.01 -0.27
CA GLU A 215 -17.73 -4.25 0.84
C GLU A 215 -19.23 -4.47 0.98
N GLU A 216 -19.96 -4.70 -0.11
CA GLU A 216 -21.40 -5.01 -0.07
C GLU A 216 -21.65 -6.37 0.60
N SER A 217 -20.83 -7.36 0.32
CA SER A 217 -20.85 -8.65 1.03
C SER A 217 -20.49 -8.47 2.50
N ALA A 218 -19.45 -7.71 2.80
CA ALA A 218 -19.00 -7.46 4.19
C ALA A 218 -20.11 -6.82 5.06
N ILE A 219 -20.87 -5.87 4.52
CA ILE A 219 -21.98 -5.23 5.23
C ILE A 219 -23.07 -6.23 5.63
N ARG A 220 -23.29 -7.30 4.86
CA ARG A 220 -24.27 -8.36 5.16
C ARG A 220 -23.81 -9.31 6.28
N HIS A 221 -22.49 -9.44 6.47
CA HIS A 221 -21.90 -10.37 7.46
C HIS A 221 -21.57 -9.65 8.78
N THR A 222 -22.60 -9.39 9.59
CA THR A 222 -22.52 -8.56 10.81
C THR A 222 -21.83 -9.24 12.00
N ASN A 223 -21.50 -10.51 11.90
CA ASN A 223 -20.82 -11.31 12.93
C ASN A 223 -19.30 -11.38 12.75
N ILE A 224 -18.76 -10.61 11.80
CA ILE A 224 -17.33 -10.43 11.56
C ILE A 224 -16.97 -8.99 11.91
N ASP A 225 -15.87 -8.78 12.62
CA ASP A 225 -15.27 -7.46 12.78
C ASP A 225 -14.40 -7.12 11.59
N TYR A 226 -14.51 -5.91 11.06
CA TYR A 226 -13.71 -5.45 9.93
C TYR A 226 -12.80 -4.30 10.35
N ILE A 227 -11.55 -4.31 9.90
CA ILE A 227 -10.65 -3.16 9.97
C ILE A 227 -10.25 -2.81 8.54
N ILE A 228 -10.66 -1.62 8.11
CA ILE A 228 -10.52 -1.18 6.72
C ILE A 228 -9.65 0.07 6.65
N ASP A 229 -8.53 -0.04 5.94
CA ASP A 229 -7.66 1.10 5.58
C ASP A 229 -7.82 1.46 4.10
N CYS A 230 -8.00 0.44 3.25
CA CYS A 230 -8.19 0.61 1.81
C CYS A 230 -9.64 0.29 1.43
N TRP A 231 -10.32 1.29 0.84
CA TRP A 231 -11.76 1.27 0.55
C TRP A 231 -12.04 1.11 -0.94
N GLU A 232 -13.16 0.52 -1.30
CA GLU A 232 -13.46 0.18 -2.69
C GLU A 232 -13.62 1.42 -3.60
N HIS A 233 -14.16 2.50 -3.08
CA HIS A 233 -14.48 3.71 -3.85
C HIS A 233 -13.78 4.96 -3.34
N GLU A 234 -12.50 4.86 -2.99
CA GLU A 234 -11.72 6.03 -2.56
C GLU A 234 -11.69 7.14 -3.62
N PRO A 235 -11.86 8.42 -3.25
CA PRO A 235 -12.03 8.94 -1.87
C PRO A 235 -13.48 8.95 -1.37
N ASP A 236 -14.47 8.57 -2.19
CA ASP A 236 -15.90 8.58 -1.90
C ASP A 236 -16.31 7.24 -1.26
N ILE A 237 -15.81 7.01 -0.04
CA ILE A 237 -15.96 5.72 0.65
C ILE A 237 -17.41 5.39 1.02
N ASN A 238 -17.74 4.10 1.09
CA ASN A 238 -19.03 3.61 1.52
C ASN A 238 -19.25 3.92 3.03
N LYS A 239 -20.13 4.88 3.32
CA LYS A 239 -20.43 5.31 4.71
C LYS A 239 -21.12 4.23 5.52
N THR A 240 -21.89 3.33 4.87
CA THR A 240 -22.50 2.20 5.56
C THR A 240 -21.40 1.23 5.99
N MET A 241 -20.41 0.95 5.15
CA MET A 241 -19.26 0.14 5.52
C MET A 241 -18.46 0.81 6.65
N LEU A 242 -18.25 2.13 6.62
CA LEU A 242 -17.57 2.86 7.69
C LEU A 242 -18.32 2.75 9.04
N GLN A 243 -19.65 2.79 9.03
CA GLN A 243 -20.46 2.57 10.24
C GLN A 243 -20.39 1.13 10.72
N HIS A 244 -20.30 0.18 9.80
CA HIS A 244 -20.28 -1.25 10.09
C HIS A 244 -18.91 -1.72 10.60
N CYS A 245 -17.80 -1.20 10.07
CA CYS A 245 -16.46 -1.67 10.43
C CYS A 245 -16.10 -1.33 11.90
N PHE A 246 -15.27 -2.18 12.49
CA PHE A 246 -14.73 -2.00 13.85
C PHE A 246 -13.74 -0.84 13.92
N ILE A 247 -12.86 -0.71 12.91
CA ILE A 247 -11.93 0.42 12.71
C ILE A 247 -11.90 0.77 11.23
N GLY A 248 -12.02 2.07 10.92
CA GLY A 248 -11.84 2.62 9.57
C GLY A 248 -10.77 3.70 9.56
N THR A 249 -9.81 3.63 8.62
CA THR A 249 -8.74 4.62 8.48
C THR A 249 -8.59 5.09 7.03
N PRO A 250 -8.09 6.32 6.78
CA PRO A 250 -8.14 6.92 5.44
C PRO A 250 -6.93 6.54 4.57
N HIS A 251 -6.68 5.25 4.36
CA HIS A 251 -5.60 4.68 3.53
C HIS A 251 -4.21 5.17 3.97
N ILE A 252 -3.90 5.01 5.27
CA ILE A 252 -2.67 5.51 5.91
C ILE A 252 -1.81 4.40 6.51
N ALA A 253 -2.19 3.13 6.36
CA ALA A 253 -1.42 2.00 6.91
C ALA A 253 0.05 2.02 6.49
N GLY A 254 0.33 2.42 5.25
CA GLY A 254 1.69 2.55 4.72
C GLY A 254 2.39 3.89 4.99
N TYR A 255 1.78 4.82 5.74
CA TYR A 255 2.31 6.17 5.91
C TYR A 255 3.28 6.24 7.10
N SER A 256 4.58 6.30 6.78
CA SER A 256 5.65 6.53 7.75
C SER A 256 6.78 7.37 7.15
N ALA A 257 7.51 8.08 8.01
CA ALA A 257 8.67 8.88 7.60
C ALA A 257 9.75 7.98 6.97
N GLN A 258 10.01 6.81 7.57
CA GLN A 258 10.93 5.82 7.01
C GLN A 258 10.48 5.29 5.64
N GLY A 259 9.20 4.96 5.47
CA GLY A 259 8.67 4.49 4.18
C GLY A 259 8.86 5.51 3.07
N LYS A 260 8.67 6.80 3.35
CA LYS A 260 8.93 7.88 2.40
C LYS A 260 10.41 8.00 2.03
N ALA A 261 11.31 7.93 3.01
CA ALA A 261 12.74 7.94 2.76
C ALA A 261 13.20 6.72 1.94
N ASN A 262 12.68 5.53 2.26
CA ASN A 262 12.94 4.31 1.51
C ASN A 262 12.47 4.44 0.05
N ALA A 263 11.27 4.96 -0.17
CA ALA A 263 10.72 5.12 -1.52
C ALA A 263 11.64 6.02 -2.38
N THR A 264 12.02 7.19 -1.87
CA THR A 264 12.94 8.09 -2.57
C THR A 264 14.29 7.45 -2.83
N THR A 265 14.86 6.76 -1.82
CA THR A 265 16.12 6.02 -1.97
C THR A 265 16.04 4.98 -3.09
N MET A 266 14.97 4.19 -3.12
CA MET A 266 14.78 3.12 -4.09
C MET A 266 14.68 3.65 -5.51
N ILE A 267 13.84 4.67 -5.75
CA ILE A 267 13.68 5.21 -7.10
C ILE A 267 14.95 5.92 -7.60
N VAL A 268 15.67 6.64 -6.75
CA VAL A 268 16.95 7.28 -7.10
C VAL A 268 17.98 6.21 -7.51
N ARG A 269 18.12 5.15 -6.72
CA ARG A 269 19.05 4.04 -7.05
C ARG A 269 18.67 3.30 -8.33
N GLN A 270 17.37 3.13 -8.62
CA GLN A 270 16.92 2.49 -9.85
C GLN A 270 17.13 3.39 -11.06
N ILE A 271 16.85 4.69 -10.97
CA ILE A 271 17.19 5.65 -12.02
C ILE A 271 18.71 5.69 -12.25
N ASN A 272 19.50 5.66 -11.18
CA ASN A 272 20.96 5.57 -11.29
C ASN A 272 21.41 4.33 -12.09
N LYS A 273 20.79 3.16 -11.89
CA LYS A 273 21.09 1.95 -12.65
C LYS A 273 20.81 2.11 -14.16
N LEU A 274 19.77 2.89 -14.52
CA LEU A 274 19.43 3.13 -15.92
C LEU A 274 20.35 4.15 -16.60
N TYR A 275 20.77 5.18 -15.87
CA TYR A 275 21.44 6.35 -16.48
C TYR A 275 22.84 6.61 -15.94
N ASN A 276 23.35 5.80 -15.04
CA ASN A 276 24.70 5.90 -14.44
C ASN A 276 25.01 7.32 -13.90
N LEU A 277 24.19 7.76 -12.91
CA LEU A 277 24.22 9.13 -12.40
C LEU A 277 25.22 9.35 -11.26
N GLY A 278 26.02 8.35 -10.86
CA GLY A 278 26.96 8.43 -9.74
C GLY A 278 26.30 8.44 -8.36
N LEU A 279 25.09 7.83 -8.25
CA LEU A 279 24.27 7.80 -7.04
C LEU A 279 24.07 6.39 -6.48
N GLU A 280 25.00 5.45 -6.74
CA GLU A 280 24.89 4.03 -6.36
C GLU A 280 24.64 3.85 -4.86
N ASN A 281 25.32 4.62 -4.04
CA ASN A 281 25.30 4.52 -2.59
C ASN A 281 24.40 5.58 -1.93
N TRP A 282 23.72 6.41 -2.74
CA TRP A 282 22.87 7.44 -2.17
C TRP A 282 21.70 6.84 -1.41
N ALA A 283 21.41 7.42 -0.25
CA ALA A 283 20.22 7.10 0.54
C ALA A 283 19.66 8.41 1.13
N ALA A 284 18.34 8.48 1.24
CA ALA A 284 17.68 9.61 1.88
C ALA A 284 18.22 9.78 3.33
N PRO A 285 18.53 11.00 3.78
CA PRO A 285 19.11 11.25 5.09
C PRO A 285 18.06 11.14 6.21
N TYR A 286 17.41 10.00 6.29
CA TYR A 286 16.43 9.70 7.33
C TYR A 286 17.12 9.13 8.56
N GLN A 287 16.84 9.72 9.72
CA GLN A 287 17.24 9.17 11.02
C GLN A 287 15.97 8.76 11.78
N ARG A 288 15.91 7.50 12.17
CA ARG A 288 14.79 7.01 12.97
C ARG A 288 14.80 7.70 14.34
N SER A 289 13.64 8.22 14.75
CA SER A 289 13.47 8.71 16.11
C SER A 289 13.70 7.57 17.11
N ARG A 290 14.33 7.89 18.25
CA ARG A 290 14.55 6.92 19.33
C ARG A 290 13.29 6.66 20.15
N THR A 291 12.29 7.53 20.04
CA THR A 291 11.00 7.43 20.75
C THR A 291 9.98 6.78 19.84
N ILE A 292 9.74 5.49 19.99
CA ILE A 292 8.58 4.83 19.39
C ILE A 292 7.40 5.17 20.30
N SER A 293 6.55 6.09 19.88
CA SER A 293 5.25 6.27 20.53
C SER A 293 4.37 5.08 20.16
N ASP A 294 3.61 4.55 21.11
CA ASP A 294 2.58 3.55 20.80
C ASP A 294 1.60 4.15 19.77
N TYR A 295 1.46 3.47 18.64
CA TYR A 295 0.56 3.91 17.57
C TYR A 295 -0.89 3.75 18.01
N ASP A 296 -1.62 4.88 18.13
CA ASP A 296 -3.06 4.90 18.44
C ASP A 296 -3.92 4.87 17.17
N ILE A 297 -4.19 3.67 16.65
CA ILE A 297 -5.06 3.45 15.50
C ILE A 297 -6.50 3.97 15.72
N MET A 298 -6.95 4.03 16.98
CA MET A 298 -8.28 4.55 17.32
C MET A 298 -8.39 6.07 17.16
N ALA A 299 -7.27 6.80 17.20
CA ALA A 299 -7.27 8.23 16.89
C ALA A 299 -7.55 8.48 15.40
N ASP A 300 -6.97 7.66 14.53
CA ASP A 300 -7.18 7.74 13.07
C ASP A 300 -8.61 7.32 12.69
N ASP A 301 -9.16 6.28 13.35
CA ASP A 301 -10.56 5.86 13.19
C ASP A 301 -11.54 7.00 13.56
N ARG A 302 -11.32 7.64 14.71
CA ARG A 302 -12.14 8.78 15.12
C ARG A 302 -12.10 9.92 14.10
N ALA A 303 -10.90 10.26 13.64
CA ALA A 303 -10.73 11.33 12.65
C ALA A 303 -11.51 11.08 11.36
N LEU A 304 -11.52 9.83 10.86
CA LEU A 304 -12.29 9.48 9.65
C LEU A 304 -13.80 9.48 9.91
N ARG A 305 -14.25 8.96 11.06
CA ARG A 305 -15.69 8.97 11.41
C ARG A 305 -16.25 10.37 11.64
N ASP A 306 -15.44 11.26 12.20
CA ASP A 306 -15.83 12.67 12.45
C ASP A 306 -15.92 13.47 11.14
N ALA A 307 -15.13 13.11 10.11
CA ALA A 307 -15.08 13.82 8.84
C ALA A 307 -14.95 12.87 7.62
N PRO A 308 -15.95 12.00 7.35
CA PRO A 308 -15.85 10.98 6.30
C PRO A 308 -15.78 11.56 4.87
N ASN A 309 -16.26 12.79 4.67
CA ASN A 309 -16.15 13.48 3.39
C ASN A 309 -14.77 14.12 3.16
N ASP A 310 -13.95 14.22 4.20
CA ASP A 310 -12.60 14.79 4.16
C ASP A 310 -11.51 13.70 3.98
N PHE A 311 -11.85 12.53 3.46
CA PHE A 311 -10.96 11.38 3.31
C PHE A 311 -9.59 11.76 2.72
N GLU A 312 -9.58 12.42 1.57
CA GLU A 312 -8.33 12.80 0.89
C GLU A 312 -7.56 13.87 1.69
N LYS A 313 -8.25 14.77 2.39
CA LYS A 313 -7.63 15.78 3.23
C LYS A 313 -6.98 15.15 4.47
N LEU A 314 -7.65 14.19 5.11
CA LEU A 314 -7.11 13.43 6.24
C LEU A 314 -5.86 12.65 5.81
N ARG A 315 -5.93 11.97 4.67
CA ARG A 315 -4.81 11.23 4.08
C ARG A 315 -3.64 12.12 3.73
N SER A 316 -3.89 13.26 3.08
CA SER A 316 -2.85 14.18 2.61
C SER A 316 -2.14 14.91 3.74
N ASN A 317 -2.85 15.23 4.82
CA ASN A 317 -2.32 15.94 5.99
C ASN A 317 -1.86 15.00 7.12
N TYR A 318 -1.85 13.69 6.86
CA TYR A 318 -1.48 12.69 7.87
C TYR A 318 -0.04 12.92 8.36
N LYS A 319 0.12 13.01 9.67
CA LYS A 319 1.45 13.08 10.30
C LYS A 319 2.07 11.68 10.25
N PHE A 320 3.14 11.53 9.50
CA PHE A 320 3.80 10.25 9.32
C PHE A 320 4.21 9.64 10.66
N ARG A 321 3.90 8.36 10.82
CA ARG A 321 4.45 7.55 11.92
C ARG A 321 5.96 7.41 11.77
N GLU A 322 6.62 7.25 12.90
CA GLU A 322 8.07 7.05 12.99
C GLU A 322 8.46 5.56 12.88
#